data_ddc683d6be59f81f361122f92d4bf923
#
_entry.id   ddc683d6be59f81f361122f92d4bf923
#
_cell.length_a   1.000
_cell.length_b   1.000
_cell.length_c   1.000
_cell.angle_alpha   90.00
_cell.angle_beta   90.00
_cell.angle_gamma   90.00
#
_symmetry.space_group_name_H-M   'P 1'
#
loop_
_entity.id
_entity.type
_entity.pdbx_description
1 polymer ?
#
loop_
_entity_poly.entity_id
_entity_poly.type
_entity_poly.pdbx_seq_one_letter_code
_entity_poly.pdbx_strand_id
1 'polypeptide(L)'
;RTPDKQLPNGKTIPQISCFVVETAWPGVERVRRSTFMGLRGIANGSVTFKDVRVPAENMIGKPGEGLKIALATLNVGRLGLPAAAIGVGMAFVDDARWWVTTRQQWGQPVGKHQAIAKMVSSYAAHLFAMKSMVYLTCALADRKNVDIRLEAAAAKYFCSETLYRILDDYLQVRGGRGYERATSLYERGERPTSVEMAIRDMRVGRIFEGSSQVMHLIMAREALDTHFKLVMPILQPKPGQKLSKGEAMMKAAGFYSTWLPKLFMPETGHHFEARH
;
A
#
# COMPACT_ATOMS: atom_id res chain seq x y z
N ARG A 1 10.83 -1.69 -24.03
CA ARG A 1 12.14 -2.33 -23.85
C ARG A 1 13.12 -1.67 -24.81
N THR A 2 14.27 -1.19 -24.33
CA THR A 2 15.38 -0.69 -25.15
C THR A 2 16.33 -1.83 -25.48
N PRO A 3 17.28 -1.64 -26.42
CA PRO A 3 18.27 -2.66 -26.75
C PRO A 3 18.98 -3.21 -25.53
N ASP A 4 19.23 -4.50 -25.51
CA ASP A 4 19.83 -5.19 -24.39
C ASP A 4 21.27 -4.70 -24.15
N LYS A 5 21.67 -4.59 -22.88
CA LYS A 5 23.03 -4.21 -22.51
C LYS A 5 23.92 -5.45 -22.50
N GLN A 6 24.99 -5.42 -23.30
CA GLN A 6 26.04 -6.42 -23.19
C GLN A 6 26.96 -6.12 -22.00
N LEU A 7 27.22 -7.11 -21.17
CA LEU A 7 28.19 -7.06 -20.08
C LEU A 7 29.59 -7.51 -20.56
N PRO A 8 30.66 -7.10 -19.88
CA PRO A 8 32.02 -7.50 -20.22
C PRO A 8 32.26 -9.02 -20.24
N ASN A 9 31.41 -9.79 -19.54
CA ASN A 9 31.43 -11.24 -19.50
C ASN A 9 30.60 -11.93 -20.61
N GLY A 10 30.18 -11.19 -21.63
CA GLY A 10 29.38 -11.69 -22.76
C GLY A 10 27.90 -11.92 -22.47
N LYS A 11 27.43 -11.73 -21.21
CA LYS A 11 26.02 -11.84 -20.87
C LYS A 11 25.24 -10.61 -21.31
N THR A 12 24.02 -10.83 -21.79
CA THR A 12 23.10 -9.79 -22.21
C THR A 12 22.05 -9.56 -21.12
N ILE A 13 21.84 -8.31 -20.71
CA ILE A 13 20.80 -7.93 -19.75
C ILE A 13 19.70 -7.14 -20.47
N PRO A 14 18.42 -7.57 -20.35
CA PRO A 14 17.30 -6.82 -20.89
C PRO A 14 17.19 -5.46 -20.21
N GLN A 15 17.01 -4.41 -21.00
CA GLN A 15 16.82 -3.04 -20.52
C GLN A 15 15.37 -2.61 -20.66
N ILE A 16 14.84 -2.01 -19.57
CA ILE A 16 13.54 -1.34 -19.55
C ILE A 16 13.81 0.14 -19.34
N SER A 17 13.37 0.98 -20.26
CA SER A 17 13.50 2.43 -20.18
C SER A 17 12.13 3.10 -20.10
N CYS A 18 12.07 4.29 -19.55
CA CYS A 18 10.84 5.07 -19.36
C CYS A 18 10.83 6.25 -20.34
N PHE A 19 9.68 6.51 -20.97
CA PHE A 19 9.50 7.58 -21.92
C PHE A 19 8.21 8.34 -21.67
N VAL A 20 8.23 9.64 -21.94
CA VAL A 20 7.01 10.46 -22.07
C VAL A 20 6.50 10.30 -23.50
N VAL A 21 5.23 9.92 -23.64
CA VAL A 21 4.55 9.75 -24.92
C VAL A 21 3.26 10.56 -24.89
N GLU A 22 3.08 11.46 -25.85
CA GLU A 22 1.86 12.25 -25.96
C GLU A 22 0.75 11.43 -26.65
N THR A 23 -0.44 11.49 -26.10
CA THR A 23 -1.59 10.73 -26.64
C THR A 23 -2.11 11.26 -27.98
N ALA A 24 -1.66 12.44 -28.41
CA ALA A 24 -1.99 13.03 -29.69
C ALA A 24 -1.06 12.58 -30.85
N TRP A 25 0.01 11.84 -30.55
CA TRP A 25 0.96 11.44 -31.59
C TRP A 25 0.38 10.36 -32.52
N PRO A 26 0.78 10.36 -33.78
CA PRO A 26 0.41 9.30 -34.72
C PRO A 26 0.81 7.93 -34.21
N GLY A 27 -0.09 6.96 -34.31
CA GLY A 27 0.11 5.61 -33.82
C GLY A 27 -0.28 5.39 -32.35
N VAL A 28 -0.66 6.43 -31.60
CA VAL A 28 -1.23 6.32 -30.27
C VAL A 28 -2.75 6.35 -30.38
N GLU A 29 -3.40 5.25 -29.97
CA GLU A 29 -4.86 5.12 -30.06
C GLU A 29 -5.44 4.80 -28.68
N ARG A 30 -6.45 5.58 -28.27
CA ARG A 30 -7.27 5.31 -27.10
C ARG A 30 -8.41 4.39 -27.51
N VAL A 31 -8.27 3.09 -27.27
CA VAL A 31 -9.18 2.06 -27.80
C VAL A 31 -10.53 2.07 -27.10
N ARG A 32 -10.53 2.15 -25.78
CA ARG A 32 -11.78 2.16 -25.00
C ARG A 32 -11.56 2.68 -23.58
N ARG A 33 -12.62 3.21 -22.98
CA ARG A 33 -12.69 3.50 -21.56
C ARG A 33 -13.16 2.27 -20.80
N SER A 34 -12.48 1.93 -19.68
CA SER A 34 -12.93 0.88 -18.77
C SER A 34 -13.98 1.44 -17.79
N THR A 35 -15.02 0.64 -17.52
CA THR A 35 -16.06 0.96 -16.54
C THR A 35 -15.80 0.17 -15.27
N PHE A 36 -15.55 0.85 -14.16
CA PHE A 36 -15.20 0.23 -12.88
C PHE A 36 -16.40 0.18 -11.92
N MET A 37 -16.34 -0.72 -10.95
CA MET A 37 -17.34 -0.79 -9.88
C MET A 37 -17.34 0.46 -9.00
N GLY A 38 -16.17 1.06 -8.76
CA GLY A 38 -15.94 2.32 -8.04
C GLY A 38 -14.99 3.24 -8.80
N LEU A 39 -14.60 4.36 -8.19
CA LEU A 39 -13.71 5.38 -8.78
C LEU A 39 -14.17 5.83 -10.18
N ARG A 40 -15.47 6.00 -10.36
CA ARG A 40 -16.09 6.26 -11.68
C ARG A 40 -15.69 7.60 -12.30
N GLY A 41 -15.15 8.51 -11.49
CA GLY A 41 -14.60 9.79 -11.96
C GLY A 41 -13.25 9.66 -12.67
N ILE A 42 -12.52 8.55 -12.49
CA ILE A 42 -11.23 8.33 -13.11
C ILE A 42 -11.42 7.83 -14.55
N ALA A 43 -10.74 8.49 -15.49
CA ALA A 43 -10.64 8.02 -16.86
C ALA A 43 -9.53 6.97 -16.96
N ASN A 44 -9.93 5.70 -17.01
CA ASN A 44 -9.03 4.57 -17.21
C ASN A 44 -9.45 3.81 -18.46
N GLY A 45 -8.49 3.22 -19.17
CA GLY A 45 -8.80 2.54 -20.43
C GLY A 45 -7.62 1.83 -21.04
N SER A 46 -7.85 1.35 -22.26
CA SER A 46 -6.83 0.70 -23.08
C SER A 46 -6.25 1.71 -24.08
N VAL A 47 -4.93 1.74 -24.15
CA VAL A 47 -4.18 2.52 -25.13
C VAL A 47 -3.30 1.56 -25.92
N THR A 48 -3.30 1.68 -27.24
CA THR A 48 -2.39 0.95 -28.13
C THR A 48 -1.34 1.90 -28.70
N PHE A 49 -0.17 1.35 -28.94
CA PHE A 49 0.96 2.04 -29.58
C PHE A 49 1.37 1.23 -30.80
N LYS A 50 1.27 1.83 -31.99
CA LYS A 50 1.62 1.20 -33.24
C LYS A 50 2.60 2.11 -34.00
N ASP A 51 3.83 1.65 -34.14
CA ASP A 51 4.92 2.33 -34.85
C ASP A 51 5.12 3.81 -34.43
N VAL A 52 4.92 4.08 -33.12
CA VAL A 52 5.05 5.43 -32.55
C VAL A 52 6.53 5.81 -32.50
N ARG A 53 6.89 6.90 -33.17
CA ARG A 53 8.23 7.48 -33.06
C ARG A 53 8.32 8.38 -31.84
N VAL A 54 9.12 7.97 -30.86
CA VAL A 54 9.34 8.71 -29.61
C VAL A 54 10.71 9.38 -29.68
N PRO A 55 10.83 10.71 -29.55
CA PRO A 55 12.11 11.40 -29.51
C PRO A 55 12.98 10.91 -28.34
N ALA A 56 14.31 10.87 -28.56
CA ALA A 56 15.22 10.37 -27.54
C ALA A 56 15.23 11.25 -26.27
N GLU A 57 15.01 12.54 -26.40
CA GLU A 57 14.87 13.52 -25.32
C GLU A 57 13.67 13.27 -24.40
N ASN A 58 12.67 12.53 -24.87
CA ASN A 58 11.52 12.13 -24.07
C ASN A 58 11.82 10.98 -23.10
N MET A 59 13.06 10.45 -23.11
CA MET A 59 13.47 9.42 -22.15
C MET A 59 13.64 10.02 -20.76
N ILE A 60 13.01 9.41 -19.79
CA ILE A 60 13.17 9.76 -18.37
C ILE A 60 14.33 8.94 -17.79
N GLY A 61 15.36 9.63 -17.28
CA GLY A 61 16.55 8.98 -16.77
C GLY A 61 17.47 8.42 -17.86
N LYS A 62 18.20 7.36 -17.56
CA LYS A 62 19.13 6.72 -18.50
C LYS A 62 18.55 5.41 -19.08
N PRO A 63 19.08 4.92 -20.20
CA PRO A 63 18.69 3.63 -20.74
C PRO A 63 18.82 2.52 -19.66
N GLY A 64 17.74 1.72 -19.49
CA GLY A 64 17.70 0.63 -18.50
C GLY A 64 17.27 1.03 -17.09
N GLU A 65 17.02 2.33 -16.79
CA GLU A 65 16.57 2.79 -15.48
C GLU A 65 15.03 2.81 -15.32
N GLY A 66 14.26 2.47 -16.35
CA GLY A 66 12.80 2.58 -16.31
C GLY A 66 12.13 1.78 -15.21
N LEU A 67 12.61 0.56 -14.91
CA LEU A 67 12.09 -0.24 -13.80
C LEU A 67 12.39 0.41 -12.45
N LYS A 68 13.59 0.98 -12.26
CA LYS A 68 13.98 1.70 -11.06
C LYS A 68 13.08 2.91 -10.81
N ILE A 69 12.81 3.68 -11.87
CA ILE A 69 11.91 4.85 -11.83
C ILE A 69 10.49 4.41 -11.44
N ALA A 70 9.95 3.38 -12.09
CA ALA A 70 8.62 2.85 -11.78
C ALA A 70 8.51 2.39 -10.32
N LEU A 71 9.50 1.66 -9.81
CA LEU A 71 9.49 1.19 -8.42
C LEU A 71 9.62 2.35 -7.41
N ALA A 72 10.39 3.39 -7.72
CA ALA A 72 10.49 4.59 -6.88
C ALA A 72 9.15 5.32 -6.81
N THR A 73 8.44 5.48 -7.93
CA THR A 73 7.09 6.07 -7.98
C THR A 73 6.09 5.28 -7.15
N LEU A 74 6.11 3.94 -7.24
CA LEU A 74 5.23 3.08 -6.45
C LEU A 74 5.46 3.20 -4.94
N ASN A 75 6.69 3.47 -4.50
CA ASN A 75 6.96 3.66 -3.07
C ASN A 75 6.28 4.93 -2.53
N VAL A 76 6.22 6.00 -3.33
CA VAL A 76 5.48 7.23 -2.96
C VAL A 76 3.98 6.95 -2.89
N GLY A 77 3.41 6.24 -3.85
CA GLY A 77 2.00 5.83 -3.86
C GLY A 77 1.61 5.01 -2.62
N ARG A 78 2.51 4.15 -2.13
CA ARG A 78 2.30 3.36 -0.91
C ARG A 78 2.24 4.18 0.38
N LEU A 79 2.62 5.45 0.38
CA LEU A 79 2.40 6.40 1.47
C LEU A 79 1.11 7.20 1.27
N GLY A 80 0.83 7.62 0.04
CA GLY A 80 -0.36 8.40 -0.30
C GLY A 80 -1.68 7.65 -0.06
N LEU A 81 -1.75 6.38 -0.43
CA LEU A 81 -2.95 5.55 -0.23
C LEU A 81 -3.34 5.37 1.24
N PRO A 82 -2.42 5.01 2.16
CA PRO A 82 -2.72 4.98 3.58
C PRO A 82 -3.17 6.31 4.15
N ALA A 83 -2.56 7.41 3.72
CA ALA A 83 -2.96 8.76 4.15
C ALA A 83 -4.40 9.09 3.70
N ALA A 84 -4.75 8.78 2.45
CA ALA A 84 -6.12 8.93 1.95
C ALA A 84 -7.10 8.03 2.71
N ALA A 85 -6.70 6.79 3.04
CA ALA A 85 -7.52 5.88 3.83
C ALA A 85 -7.85 6.42 5.24
N ILE A 86 -6.90 7.13 5.87
CA ILE A 86 -7.16 7.80 7.15
C ILE A 86 -8.21 8.91 6.98
N GLY A 87 -8.10 9.76 5.96
CA GLY A 87 -9.05 10.83 5.71
C GLY A 87 -10.47 10.31 5.51
N VAL A 88 -10.63 9.28 4.68
CA VAL A 88 -11.92 8.59 4.48
C VAL A 88 -12.41 7.98 5.79
N GLY A 89 -11.54 7.27 6.52
CA GLY A 89 -11.87 6.66 7.81
C GLY A 89 -12.38 7.67 8.83
N MET A 90 -11.74 8.84 8.94
CA MET A 90 -12.18 9.93 9.83
C MET A 90 -13.58 10.39 9.51
N ALA A 91 -13.88 10.66 8.24
CA ALA A 91 -15.20 11.12 7.81
C ALA A 91 -16.30 10.10 8.15
N PHE A 92 -16.04 8.82 7.96
CA PHE A 92 -17.01 7.77 8.26
C PHE A 92 -17.13 7.44 9.75
N VAL A 93 -16.09 7.60 10.53
CA VAL A 93 -16.17 7.49 12.01
C VAL A 93 -17.04 8.63 12.58
N ASP A 94 -16.91 9.85 12.06
CA ASP A 94 -17.76 10.98 12.47
C ASP A 94 -19.22 10.77 12.04
N ASP A 95 -19.46 10.28 10.83
CA ASP A 95 -20.81 9.95 10.36
C ASP A 95 -21.42 8.79 11.19
N ALA A 96 -20.63 7.79 11.55
CA ALA A 96 -21.04 6.68 12.41
C ALA A 96 -21.44 7.18 13.81
N ARG A 97 -20.63 8.07 14.40
CA ARG A 97 -20.93 8.68 15.71
C ARG A 97 -22.27 9.43 15.69
N TRP A 98 -22.49 10.23 14.65
CA TRP A 98 -23.78 10.92 14.49
C TRP A 98 -24.93 9.91 14.37
N TRP A 99 -24.80 8.92 13.49
CA TRP A 99 -25.86 7.93 13.26
C TRP A 99 -26.23 7.17 14.54
N VAL A 100 -25.25 6.63 15.26
CA VAL A 100 -25.55 5.79 16.43
C VAL A 100 -26.09 6.56 17.64
N THR A 101 -25.91 7.89 17.67
CA THR A 101 -26.47 8.74 18.71
C THR A 101 -27.87 9.27 18.38
N THR A 102 -28.21 9.37 17.09
CA THR A 102 -29.48 9.94 16.63
C THR A 102 -30.52 8.89 16.27
N ARG A 103 -30.09 7.75 15.70
CA ARG A 103 -31.00 6.68 15.28
C ARG A 103 -31.57 5.95 16.50
N GLN A 104 -32.90 5.92 16.61
CA GLN A 104 -33.61 5.22 17.67
C GLN A 104 -34.14 3.88 17.19
N GLN A 105 -33.92 2.81 17.95
CA GLN A 105 -34.56 1.50 17.81
C GLN A 105 -34.70 0.83 19.18
N TRP A 106 -35.77 0.10 19.38
CA TRP A 106 -36.08 -0.56 20.65
C TRP A 106 -35.97 0.39 21.87
N GLY A 107 -36.54 1.61 21.71
CA GLY A 107 -36.69 2.60 22.79
C GLY A 107 -35.42 3.38 23.16
N GLN A 108 -34.29 3.20 22.42
CA GLN A 108 -33.06 3.94 22.72
C GLN A 108 -32.20 4.15 21.46
N PRO A 109 -31.23 5.08 21.50
CA PRO A 109 -30.24 5.22 20.43
C PRO A 109 -29.55 3.91 20.13
N VAL A 110 -29.35 3.59 18.83
CA VAL A 110 -28.77 2.30 18.44
C VAL A 110 -27.37 2.08 19.00
N GLY A 111 -26.61 3.14 19.26
CA GLY A 111 -25.29 3.07 19.90
C GLY A 111 -25.30 2.61 21.36
N LYS A 112 -26.47 2.57 22.01
CA LYS A 112 -26.65 2.01 23.36
C LYS A 112 -26.72 0.48 23.35
N HIS A 113 -26.98 -0.14 22.19
CA HIS A 113 -26.95 -1.61 22.07
C HIS A 113 -25.51 -2.10 21.99
N GLN A 114 -25.16 -3.06 22.84
CA GLN A 114 -23.78 -3.55 22.99
C GLN A 114 -23.15 -4.00 21.67
N ALA A 115 -23.90 -4.69 20.81
CA ALA A 115 -23.40 -5.13 19.51
C ALA A 115 -22.91 -3.96 18.63
N ILE A 116 -23.71 -2.89 18.55
CA ILE A 116 -23.37 -1.68 17.78
C ILE A 116 -22.25 -0.89 18.45
N ALA A 117 -22.33 -0.72 19.79
CA ALA A 117 -21.29 -0.03 20.56
C ALA A 117 -19.91 -0.67 20.35
N LYS A 118 -19.83 -2.02 20.35
CA LYS A 118 -18.60 -2.77 20.11
C LYS A 118 -18.03 -2.51 18.70
N MET A 119 -18.87 -2.49 17.67
CA MET A 119 -18.44 -2.20 16.30
C MET A 119 -17.85 -0.80 16.20
N VAL A 120 -18.63 0.23 16.64
CA VAL A 120 -18.24 1.63 16.49
C VAL A 120 -17.03 2.00 17.36
N SER A 121 -16.90 1.45 18.58
CA SER A 121 -15.70 1.67 19.39
C SER A 121 -14.44 1.12 18.74
N SER A 122 -14.54 0.01 17.99
CA SER A 122 -13.41 -0.55 17.27
C SER A 122 -12.93 0.35 16.13
N TYR A 123 -13.81 1.18 15.52
CA TYR A 123 -13.40 2.09 14.45
C TYR A 123 -12.42 3.14 14.95
N ALA A 124 -12.67 3.72 16.12
CA ALA A 124 -11.76 4.71 16.71
C ALA A 124 -10.38 4.12 17.01
N ALA A 125 -10.33 2.90 17.56
CA ALA A 125 -9.08 2.20 17.84
C ALA A 125 -8.31 1.87 16.55
N HIS A 126 -8.99 1.35 15.53
CA HIS A 126 -8.40 1.05 14.25
C HIS A 126 -7.90 2.32 13.54
N LEU A 127 -8.68 3.40 13.56
CA LEU A 127 -8.28 4.69 12.97
C LEU A 127 -7.04 5.26 13.68
N PHE A 128 -6.97 5.15 15.00
CA PHE A 128 -5.78 5.55 15.76
C PHE A 128 -4.55 4.75 15.33
N ALA A 129 -4.68 3.43 15.21
CA ALA A 129 -3.58 2.57 14.76
C ALA A 129 -3.13 2.91 13.33
N MET A 130 -4.09 3.16 12.40
CA MET A 130 -3.79 3.60 11.04
C MET A 130 -3.01 4.92 11.04
N LYS A 131 -3.46 5.92 11.80
CA LYS A 131 -2.80 7.23 11.92
C LYS A 131 -1.38 7.09 12.46
N SER A 132 -1.21 6.34 13.55
CA SER A 132 0.10 6.12 14.17
C SER A 132 1.08 5.47 13.21
N MET A 133 0.64 4.43 12.48
CA MET A 133 1.46 3.74 11.49
C MET A 133 1.88 4.66 10.34
N VAL A 134 0.96 5.44 9.78
CA VAL A 134 1.24 6.33 8.64
C VAL A 134 2.16 7.46 9.06
N TYR A 135 1.89 8.13 10.19
CA TYR A 135 2.75 9.21 10.68
C TYR A 135 4.17 8.75 10.97
N LEU A 136 4.31 7.56 11.60
CA LEU A 136 5.63 6.98 11.81
C LEU A 136 6.34 6.69 10.50
N THR A 137 5.65 6.06 9.53
CA THR A 137 6.24 5.73 8.23
C THR A 137 6.66 6.98 7.46
N CYS A 138 5.84 8.04 7.48
CA CYS A 138 6.18 9.32 6.87
C CYS A 138 7.38 9.98 7.56
N ALA A 139 7.42 9.99 8.89
CA ALA A 139 8.57 10.53 9.63
C ALA A 139 9.87 9.77 9.34
N LEU A 140 9.80 8.45 9.11
CA LEU A 140 10.95 7.66 8.66
C LEU A 140 11.33 7.99 7.20
N ALA A 141 10.35 8.20 6.32
CA ALA A 141 10.59 8.58 4.92
C ALA A 141 11.32 9.93 4.79
N ASP A 142 11.04 10.88 5.68
CA ASP A 142 11.70 12.19 5.72
C ASP A 142 13.18 12.11 6.11
N ARG A 143 13.58 11.03 6.78
CA ARG A 143 14.96 10.71 7.11
C ARG A 143 15.68 10.08 5.91
N LYS A 144 16.04 10.83 4.90
CA LYS A 144 16.56 10.44 3.57
C LYS A 144 17.41 9.16 3.46
N ASN A 145 17.95 8.62 4.55
CA ASN A 145 18.83 7.44 4.58
C ASN A 145 18.15 6.19 5.15
N VAL A 146 16.84 6.19 5.36
CA VAL A 146 16.10 5.04 5.92
C VAL A 146 15.41 4.28 4.79
N ASP A 147 15.58 2.96 4.78
CA ASP A 147 14.82 2.07 3.90
C ASP A 147 13.45 1.77 4.52
N ILE A 148 12.41 2.35 3.95
CA ILE A 148 11.03 2.25 4.43
C ILE A 148 10.18 1.22 3.66
N ARG A 149 10.80 0.36 2.84
CA ARG A 149 10.03 -0.57 1.99
C ARG A 149 9.10 -1.49 2.78
N LEU A 150 9.55 -1.96 3.93
CA LEU A 150 8.77 -2.80 4.84
C LEU A 150 7.62 -2.01 5.48
N GLU A 151 7.92 -0.86 6.05
CA GLU A 151 6.97 0.02 6.73
C GLU A 151 5.90 0.54 5.77
N ALA A 152 6.30 0.97 4.57
CA ALA A 152 5.37 1.42 3.54
C ALA A 152 4.45 0.29 3.04
N ALA A 153 4.97 -0.93 2.88
CA ALA A 153 4.16 -2.09 2.53
C ALA A 153 3.18 -2.46 3.64
N ALA A 154 3.62 -2.43 4.91
CA ALA A 154 2.79 -2.69 6.07
C ALA A 154 1.69 -1.63 6.23
N ALA A 155 2.03 -0.35 6.10
CA ALA A 155 1.07 0.76 6.17
C ALA A 155 0.01 0.64 5.06
N LYS A 156 0.44 0.39 3.81
CA LYS A 156 -0.48 0.19 2.68
C LYS A 156 -1.43 -0.97 2.92
N TYR A 157 -0.90 -2.12 3.33
CA TYR A 157 -1.71 -3.31 3.63
C TYR A 157 -2.69 -3.04 4.76
N PHE A 158 -2.18 -2.65 5.93
CA PHE A 158 -2.98 -2.47 7.12
C PHE A 158 -4.09 -1.42 6.93
N CYS A 159 -3.76 -0.25 6.37
CA CYS A 159 -4.74 0.82 6.22
C CYS A 159 -5.82 0.49 5.19
N SER A 160 -5.47 -0.16 4.06
CA SER A 160 -6.47 -0.52 3.05
C SER A 160 -7.43 -1.63 3.52
N GLU A 161 -6.92 -2.63 4.24
CA GLU A 161 -7.75 -3.70 4.81
C GLU A 161 -8.64 -3.18 5.94
N THR A 162 -8.06 -2.37 6.82
CA THR A 162 -8.76 -1.83 7.99
C THR A 162 -9.85 -0.84 7.58
N LEU A 163 -9.56 0.08 6.65
CA LEU A 163 -10.58 0.99 6.14
C LEU A 163 -11.74 0.23 5.51
N TYR A 164 -11.44 -0.76 4.65
CA TYR A 164 -12.49 -1.51 4.00
C TYR A 164 -13.39 -2.21 5.03
N ARG A 165 -12.83 -2.77 6.09
CA ARG A 165 -13.59 -3.39 7.19
C ARG A 165 -14.44 -2.36 7.93
N ILE A 166 -13.89 -1.17 8.25
CA ILE A 166 -14.66 -0.09 8.89
C ILE A 166 -15.87 0.31 8.04
N LEU A 167 -15.70 0.44 6.73
CA LEU A 167 -16.77 0.82 5.82
C LEU A 167 -17.85 -0.27 5.70
N ASP A 168 -17.46 -1.52 5.61
CA ASP A 168 -18.36 -2.67 5.52
C ASP A 168 -19.18 -2.82 6.82
N ASP A 169 -18.52 -2.79 7.97
CA ASP A 169 -19.16 -2.77 9.29
C ASP A 169 -20.08 -1.57 9.47
N TYR A 170 -19.69 -0.39 8.99
CA TYR A 170 -20.51 0.80 9.10
C TYR A 170 -21.77 0.73 8.20
N LEU A 171 -21.63 0.18 7.01
CA LEU A 171 -22.80 -0.13 6.17
C LEU A 171 -23.79 -1.02 6.93
N GLN A 172 -23.29 -2.05 7.61
CA GLN A 172 -24.10 -2.96 8.43
C GLN A 172 -24.79 -2.20 9.59
N VAL A 173 -24.07 -1.30 10.30
CA VAL A 173 -24.60 -0.47 11.38
C VAL A 173 -25.72 0.47 10.89
N ARG A 174 -25.60 0.97 9.66
CA ARG A 174 -26.63 1.80 9.02
C ARG A 174 -27.87 0.98 8.57
N GLY A 175 -27.73 -0.33 8.42
CA GLY A 175 -28.80 -1.20 7.91
C GLY A 175 -29.21 -0.81 6.48
N GLY A 176 -30.51 -0.87 6.17
CA GLY A 176 -31.01 -0.53 4.83
C GLY A 176 -30.61 0.87 4.35
N ARG A 177 -30.45 1.85 5.27
CA ARG A 177 -29.98 3.20 4.94
C ARG A 177 -28.51 3.22 4.50
N GLY A 178 -27.70 2.27 4.92
CA GLY A 178 -26.32 2.13 4.44
C GLY A 178 -26.24 1.54 3.02
N TYR A 179 -27.20 0.71 2.67
CA TYR A 179 -27.29 0.08 1.35
C TYR A 179 -27.90 0.99 0.28
N GLU A 180 -28.60 2.02 0.71
CA GLU A 180 -29.25 3.02 -0.15
C GLU A 180 -28.24 4.08 -0.61
N ARG A 181 -28.38 4.53 -1.85
CA ARG A 181 -27.52 5.57 -2.42
C ARG A 181 -27.77 6.92 -1.75
N ALA A 182 -26.73 7.72 -1.61
CA ALA A 182 -26.79 9.05 -0.99
C ALA A 182 -27.85 9.98 -1.63
N THR A 183 -27.99 9.95 -2.95
CA THR A 183 -29.01 10.72 -3.68
C THR A 183 -30.42 10.34 -3.28
N SER A 184 -30.72 9.05 -3.13
CA SER A 184 -32.04 8.57 -2.73
C SER A 184 -32.38 8.96 -1.29
N LEU A 185 -31.41 8.91 -0.38
CA LEU A 185 -31.58 9.40 1.00
C LEU A 185 -31.91 10.90 1.02
N TYR A 186 -31.17 11.68 0.23
CA TYR A 186 -31.37 13.13 0.11
C TYR A 186 -32.76 13.49 -0.43
N GLU A 187 -33.20 12.83 -1.50
CA GLU A 187 -34.51 13.00 -2.12
C GLU A 187 -35.66 12.73 -1.15
N ARG A 188 -35.42 11.87 -0.17
CA ARG A 188 -36.38 11.55 0.91
C ARG A 188 -36.28 12.47 2.13
N GLY A 189 -35.42 13.49 2.10
CA GLY A 189 -35.20 14.43 3.19
C GLY A 189 -34.36 13.84 4.36
N GLU A 190 -33.71 12.71 4.19
CA GLU A 190 -32.82 12.14 5.19
C GLU A 190 -31.35 12.62 4.97
N ARG A 191 -30.56 12.66 6.05
CA ARG A 191 -29.13 12.97 5.93
C ARG A 191 -28.44 11.89 5.09
N PRO A 192 -27.85 12.26 3.95
CA PRO A 192 -27.20 11.28 3.07
C PRO A 192 -25.94 10.70 3.71
N THR A 193 -25.62 9.46 3.35
CA THR A 193 -24.31 8.85 3.56
C THR A 193 -23.82 8.27 2.26
N SER A 194 -22.52 8.33 2.04
CA SER A 194 -21.87 7.78 0.83
C SER A 194 -21.20 6.44 1.10
N VAL A 195 -21.56 5.72 2.16
CA VAL A 195 -20.84 4.50 2.57
C VAL A 195 -20.88 3.42 1.49
N GLU A 196 -22.01 3.25 0.78
CA GLU A 196 -22.10 2.27 -0.33
C GLU A 196 -21.17 2.62 -1.48
N MET A 197 -21.02 3.89 -1.80
CA MET A 197 -20.07 4.38 -2.81
C MET A 197 -18.64 4.20 -2.30
N ALA A 198 -18.35 4.55 -1.06
CA ALA A 198 -17.02 4.43 -0.48
C ALA A 198 -16.53 2.97 -0.45
N ILE A 199 -17.41 2.01 -0.17
CA ILE A 199 -17.06 0.58 -0.26
C ILE A 199 -16.62 0.22 -1.68
N ARG A 200 -17.36 0.66 -2.69
CA ARG A 200 -16.99 0.40 -4.09
C ARG A 200 -15.69 1.07 -4.48
N ASP A 201 -15.49 2.31 -4.06
CA ASP A 201 -14.30 3.10 -4.38
C ASP A 201 -13.05 2.57 -3.66
N MET A 202 -13.18 2.25 -2.37
CA MET A 202 -12.05 1.79 -1.56
C MET A 202 -11.70 0.31 -1.79
N ARG A 203 -12.57 -0.46 -2.45
CA ARG A 203 -12.30 -1.87 -2.77
C ARG A 203 -11.01 -2.06 -3.56
N VAL A 204 -10.72 -1.15 -4.47
CA VAL A 204 -9.52 -1.21 -5.31
C VAL A 204 -8.23 -0.98 -4.50
N GLY A 205 -8.30 -0.30 -3.36
CA GLY A 205 -7.16 -0.09 -2.45
C GLY A 205 -6.51 -1.40 -1.97
N ARG A 206 -7.26 -2.51 -2.00
CA ARG A 206 -6.76 -3.86 -1.68
C ARG A 206 -6.19 -4.60 -2.90
N ILE A 207 -6.29 -4.02 -4.10
CA ILE A 207 -5.93 -4.64 -5.39
C ILE A 207 -4.74 -3.93 -6.03
N PHE A 208 -4.81 -2.63 -6.24
CA PHE A 208 -3.81 -1.87 -6.97
C PHE A 208 -2.60 -1.50 -6.10
N GLU A 209 -1.52 -1.03 -6.74
CA GLU A 209 -0.22 -0.70 -6.12
C GLU A 209 0.36 -1.82 -5.23
N GLY A 210 0.06 -3.04 -5.62
CA GLY A 210 0.36 -4.26 -4.90
C GLY A 210 -0.85 -4.77 -4.11
N SER A 211 -1.42 -5.90 -4.56
CA SER A 211 -2.53 -6.52 -3.84
C SER A 211 -2.15 -6.90 -2.41
N SER A 212 -3.13 -7.09 -1.55
CA SER A 212 -2.90 -7.51 -0.15
C SER A 212 -1.98 -8.73 -0.06
N GLN A 213 -2.16 -9.72 -0.94
CA GLN A 213 -1.32 -10.92 -1.00
C GLN A 213 0.13 -10.59 -1.41
N VAL A 214 0.31 -9.70 -2.40
CA VAL A 214 1.64 -9.25 -2.82
C VAL A 214 2.32 -8.45 -1.70
N MET A 215 1.58 -7.66 -0.94
CA MET A 215 2.12 -6.95 0.22
C MET A 215 2.64 -7.91 1.29
N HIS A 216 1.92 -9.01 1.57
CA HIS A 216 2.42 -10.05 2.48
C HIS A 216 3.75 -10.65 2.00
N LEU A 217 3.87 -10.96 0.70
CA LEU A 217 5.12 -11.49 0.14
C LEU A 217 6.26 -10.48 0.24
N ILE A 218 5.99 -9.21 -0.03
CA ILE A 218 7.01 -8.13 0.10
C ILE A 218 7.44 -8.00 1.55
N MET A 219 6.49 -7.90 2.49
CA MET A 219 6.81 -7.79 3.92
C MET A 219 7.62 -8.97 4.41
N ALA A 220 7.23 -10.20 4.07
CA ALA A 220 7.98 -11.40 4.45
C ALA A 220 9.39 -11.38 3.86
N ARG A 221 9.53 -11.01 2.58
CA ARG A 221 10.83 -10.92 1.91
C ARG A 221 11.73 -9.87 2.57
N GLU A 222 11.23 -8.66 2.77
CA GLU A 222 12.04 -7.56 3.35
C GLU A 222 12.42 -7.88 4.81
N ALA A 223 11.50 -8.45 5.60
CA ALA A 223 11.80 -8.86 6.97
C ALA A 223 12.87 -9.97 7.05
N LEU A 224 12.88 -10.89 6.09
CA LEU A 224 13.81 -12.02 6.05
C LEU A 224 15.09 -11.71 5.26
N ASP A 225 15.18 -10.61 4.53
CA ASP A 225 16.29 -10.32 3.60
C ASP A 225 17.65 -10.32 4.30
N THR A 226 17.74 -9.73 5.49
CA THR A 226 18.96 -9.71 6.31
C THR A 226 19.40 -11.14 6.69
N HIS A 227 18.45 -11.97 7.10
CA HIS A 227 18.72 -13.36 7.46
C HIS A 227 19.16 -14.17 6.25
N PHE A 228 18.48 -14.02 5.12
CA PHE A 228 18.90 -14.69 3.87
C PHE A 228 20.29 -14.27 3.43
N LYS A 229 20.64 -12.99 3.47
CA LYS A 229 21.96 -12.49 3.14
C LYS A 229 23.08 -13.09 4.00
N LEU A 230 22.78 -13.42 5.26
CA LEU A 230 23.73 -14.04 6.19
C LEU A 230 23.81 -15.56 6.00
N VAL A 231 22.70 -16.23 5.81
CA VAL A 231 22.60 -17.69 5.86
C VAL A 231 22.82 -18.33 4.49
N MET A 232 22.35 -17.72 3.39
CA MET A 232 22.48 -18.28 2.04
C MET A 232 23.94 -18.55 1.60
N PRO A 233 24.93 -17.69 1.91
CA PRO A 233 26.34 -17.99 1.61
C PRO A 233 26.89 -19.24 2.30
N ILE A 234 26.27 -19.65 3.42
CA ILE A 234 26.65 -20.87 4.17
C ILE A 234 25.99 -22.10 3.55
N LEU A 235 24.67 -21.99 3.26
CA LEU A 235 23.86 -23.11 2.76
C LEU A 235 24.07 -23.39 1.27
N GLN A 236 24.19 -22.34 0.47
CA GLN A 236 24.33 -22.42 -0.99
C GLN A 236 25.44 -21.46 -1.46
N PRO A 237 26.70 -21.81 -1.23
CA PRO A 237 27.84 -21.00 -1.70
C PRO A 237 27.82 -20.88 -3.21
N LYS A 238 27.89 -19.66 -3.73
CA LYS A 238 27.95 -19.42 -5.19
C LYS A 238 29.38 -19.56 -5.69
N PRO A 239 29.59 -20.10 -6.91
CA PRO A 239 30.89 -20.05 -7.56
C PRO A 239 31.43 -18.62 -7.61
N GLY A 240 32.68 -18.41 -7.16
CA GLY A 240 33.29 -17.07 -7.08
C GLY A 240 32.86 -16.20 -5.89
N GLN A 241 32.22 -16.78 -4.88
CA GLN A 241 31.89 -16.09 -3.63
C GLN A 241 33.15 -15.59 -2.92
N LYS A 242 33.19 -14.30 -2.56
CA LYS A 242 34.35 -13.67 -1.90
C LYS A 242 34.59 -14.13 -0.45
N LEU A 243 33.51 -14.53 0.27
CA LEU A 243 33.57 -15.00 1.65
C LEU A 243 33.76 -16.53 1.70
N SER A 244 34.68 -17.00 2.52
CA SER A 244 34.77 -18.42 2.88
C SER A 244 33.56 -18.82 3.75
N LYS A 245 33.28 -20.14 3.79
CA LYS A 245 32.17 -20.66 4.64
C LYS A 245 32.39 -20.34 6.11
N GLY A 246 33.63 -20.37 6.61
CA GLY A 246 33.98 -20.03 7.99
C GLY A 246 33.72 -18.56 8.30
N GLU A 247 34.14 -17.64 7.43
CA GLU A 247 33.85 -16.20 7.57
C GLU A 247 32.34 -15.90 7.55
N ALA A 248 31.60 -16.57 6.67
CA ALA A 248 30.14 -16.43 6.62
C ALA A 248 29.48 -16.90 7.93
N MET A 249 29.95 -18.03 8.49
CA MET A 249 29.48 -18.52 9.80
C MET A 249 29.79 -17.56 10.93
N MET A 250 31.01 -17.02 11.02
CA MET A 250 31.36 -16.03 12.04
C MET A 250 30.51 -14.76 11.93
N LYS A 251 30.29 -14.28 10.73
CA LYS A 251 29.42 -13.11 10.48
C LYS A 251 27.98 -13.37 10.91
N ALA A 252 27.44 -14.54 10.60
CA ALA A 252 26.09 -14.93 11.05
C ALA A 252 26.03 -15.07 12.57
N ALA A 253 27.01 -15.73 13.22
CA ALA A 253 27.08 -15.87 14.65
C ALA A 253 27.15 -14.51 15.37
N GLY A 254 27.98 -13.59 14.90
CA GLY A 254 28.06 -12.20 15.40
C GLY A 254 26.75 -11.45 15.30
N PHE A 255 26.05 -11.57 14.18
CA PHE A 255 24.72 -10.96 14.04
C PHE A 255 23.72 -11.57 15.00
N TYR A 256 23.58 -12.90 15.06
CA TYR A 256 22.58 -13.55 15.88
C TYR A 256 22.85 -13.44 17.38
N SER A 257 24.12 -13.34 17.81
CA SER A 257 24.47 -13.10 19.21
C SER A 257 23.95 -11.76 19.74
N THR A 258 23.81 -10.77 18.87
CA THR A 258 23.27 -9.43 19.23
C THR A 258 21.78 -9.31 18.96
N TRP A 259 21.26 -10.00 17.93
CA TRP A 259 19.87 -9.92 17.50
C TRP A 259 18.93 -10.77 18.35
N LEU A 260 19.28 -12.02 18.67
CA LEU A 260 18.43 -12.91 19.45
C LEU A 260 18.10 -12.37 20.85
N PRO A 261 19.05 -11.83 21.64
CA PRO A 261 18.70 -11.26 22.95
C PRO A 261 17.68 -10.12 22.86
N LYS A 262 17.72 -9.31 21.79
CA LYS A 262 16.77 -8.20 21.61
C LYS A 262 15.32 -8.65 21.42
N LEU A 263 15.07 -9.89 20.98
CA LEU A 263 13.72 -10.42 20.86
C LEU A 263 13.05 -10.68 22.23
N PHE A 264 13.85 -10.86 23.27
CA PHE A 264 13.40 -11.20 24.62
C PHE A 264 13.56 -10.04 25.62
N MET A 265 14.17 -8.93 25.20
CA MET A 265 14.27 -7.73 26.02
C MET A 265 13.00 -6.89 25.90
N PRO A 266 12.46 -6.34 27.01
CA PRO A 266 11.37 -5.38 26.93
C PRO A 266 11.80 -4.18 26.08
N GLU A 267 10.90 -3.71 25.22
CA GLU A 267 11.15 -2.55 24.36
C GLU A 267 11.35 -1.30 25.20
N THR A 268 12.59 -0.92 25.43
CA THR A 268 12.95 0.42 25.85
C THR A 268 13.02 1.28 24.59
N GLY A 269 12.29 2.40 24.51
CA GLY A 269 11.93 3.19 23.33
C GLY A 269 13.01 3.60 22.29
N HIS A 270 14.12 2.87 22.19
CA HIS A 270 15.23 3.10 21.26
C HIS A 270 15.32 2.08 20.11
N HIS A 271 14.32 1.22 19.92
CA HIS A 271 14.37 0.15 18.90
C HIS A 271 14.37 0.64 17.41
N PHE A 272 14.07 1.92 17.15
CA PHE A 272 14.08 2.46 15.80
C PHE A 272 15.49 2.76 15.24
N GLU A 273 16.52 2.83 16.09
CA GLU A 273 17.90 3.09 15.65
C GLU A 273 18.67 1.81 15.26
N ALA A 274 18.18 0.63 15.60
CA ALA A 274 18.90 -0.64 15.45
C ALA A 274 18.74 -1.33 14.07
N ARG A 275 18.10 -0.69 13.09
CA ARG A 275 17.93 -1.22 11.73
C ARG A 275 18.93 -0.68 10.70
N HIS A 276 19.97 0.00 11.16
CA HIS A 276 21.03 0.55 10.30
C HIS A 276 22.32 -0.21 10.39
#